data_6f31684e322ad8a62eb080ec3397d9b4
#
_entry.id   6f31684e322ad8a62eb080ec3397d9b4
#
_cell.length_a   1.000
_cell.length_b   1.000
_cell.length_c   1.000
_cell.angle_alpha   90.00
_cell.angle_beta   90.00
_cell.angle_gamma   90.00
#
_symmetry.space_group_name_H-M   'P 1'
#
loop_
_entity.id
_entity.type
_entity.pdbx_description
1 polymer ?
#
loop_
_entity_poly.entity_id
_entity_poly.type
_entity_poly.pdbx_seq_one_letter_code
_entity_poly.pdbx_strand_id
1 'polypeptide(L)'
;MKYIKILLGILFIISVIYSYYEIPQYLVEGTCVSNTLGGVLLIIDGVLEFNDKRVPMLIWQMELGFIMTVYLLCAVLTGFKIHAFNFNGGFMFLHSINPLILLSIFLFTFKLDISNGKEILRRSFIAPVLIMAYLLFDLIRHQITGEFVYGLIPNNSSIFIALIFGAGAYIGEVVLNYGLIRLKKFADTKIKK
;
A
#
# COMPACT_ATOMS: atom_id res chain seq x y z
N MET A 1 14.58 12.24 11.96
CA MET A 1 13.87 11.57 10.85
C MET A 1 12.81 12.46 10.18
N LYS A 2 12.24 13.48 10.88
CA LYS A 2 11.14 14.33 10.40
C LYS A 2 11.34 14.94 9.01
N TYR A 3 12.47 15.61 8.76
CA TYR A 3 12.74 16.22 7.45
C TYR A 3 12.85 15.19 6.31
N ILE A 4 13.45 14.02 6.59
CA ILE A 4 13.59 12.94 5.60
C ILE A 4 12.22 12.41 5.20
N LYS A 5 11.32 12.19 6.16
CA LYS A 5 9.94 11.74 5.87
C LYS A 5 9.17 12.73 5.01
N ILE A 6 9.25 14.03 5.36
CA ILE A 6 8.58 15.07 4.57
C ILE A 6 9.14 15.09 3.14
N LEU A 7 10.47 15.07 2.98
CA LEU A 7 11.09 15.05 1.66
C LEU A 7 10.68 13.83 0.85
N LEU A 8 10.73 12.64 1.45
CA LEU A 8 10.31 11.39 0.79
C LEU A 8 8.82 11.43 0.43
N GLY A 9 7.97 11.95 1.30
CA GLY A 9 6.55 12.10 1.01
C GLY A 9 6.29 13.03 -0.17
N ILE A 10 7.02 14.15 -0.27
CA ILE A 10 6.97 15.06 -1.42
C ILE A 10 7.43 14.33 -2.69
N LEU A 11 8.52 13.56 -2.61
CA LEU A 11 9.03 12.79 -3.76
C LEU A 11 8.02 11.72 -4.22
N PHE A 12 7.27 11.08 -3.30
CA PHE A 12 6.19 10.17 -3.66
C PHE A 12 5.11 10.90 -4.48
N ILE A 13 4.65 12.06 -4.01
CA ILE A 13 3.65 12.86 -4.73
C ILE A 13 4.15 13.30 -6.10
N ILE A 14 5.41 13.77 -6.18
CA ILE A 14 6.03 14.15 -7.46
C ILE A 14 6.10 12.95 -8.41
N SER A 15 6.49 11.77 -7.92
CA SER A 15 6.56 10.57 -8.76
C SER A 15 5.18 10.15 -9.30
N VAL A 16 4.11 10.32 -8.51
CA VAL A 16 2.73 10.10 -8.96
C VAL A 16 2.36 11.11 -10.05
N ILE A 17 2.55 12.40 -9.81
CA ILE A 17 2.23 13.45 -10.79
C ILE A 17 2.99 13.19 -12.09
N TYR A 18 4.29 12.94 -12.02
CA TYR A 18 5.14 12.68 -13.18
C TYR A 18 4.70 11.43 -13.96
N SER A 19 4.25 10.37 -13.27
CA SER A 19 3.83 9.12 -13.92
C SER A 19 2.50 9.24 -14.64
N TYR A 20 1.57 10.05 -14.10
CA TYR A 20 0.20 10.15 -14.60
C TYR A 20 -0.12 11.46 -15.34
N TYR A 21 0.87 12.35 -15.50
CA TYR A 21 0.67 13.66 -16.12
C TYR A 21 0.02 13.57 -17.51
N GLU A 22 0.48 12.64 -18.36
CA GLU A 22 -0.02 12.46 -19.72
C GLU A 22 -1.24 11.53 -19.80
N ILE A 23 -1.56 10.81 -18.72
CA ILE A 23 -2.61 9.79 -18.67
C ILE A 23 -3.52 9.97 -17.44
N PRO A 24 -4.12 11.16 -17.23
CA PRO A 24 -4.86 11.48 -16.01
C PRO A 24 -6.10 10.58 -15.79
N GLN A 25 -6.62 9.90 -16.81
CA GLN A 25 -7.72 8.94 -16.70
C GLN A 25 -7.37 7.74 -15.79
N TYR A 26 -6.10 7.45 -15.58
CA TYR A 26 -5.62 6.35 -14.72
C TYR A 26 -5.31 6.77 -13.27
N LEU A 27 -5.60 8.02 -12.88
CA LEU A 27 -5.44 8.49 -11.49
C LEU A 27 -6.26 7.70 -10.47
N VAL A 28 -7.25 6.96 -10.93
CA VAL A 28 -8.08 6.05 -10.13
C VAL A 28 -7.42 4.70 -9.84
N GLU A 29 -6.29 4.39 -10.47
CA GLU A 29 -5.57 3.14 -10.22
C GLU A 29 -5.08 3.03 -8.77
N GLY A 30 -5.15 1.82 -8.21
CA GLY A 30 -4.66 1.55 -6.85
C GLY A 30 -3.17 1.88 -6.68
N THR A 31 -2.36 1.78 -7.75
CA THR A 31 -0.96 2.23 -7.76
C THR A 31 -0.86 3.73 -7.51
N CYS A 32 -1.68 4.55 -8.17
CA CYS A 32 -1.73 5.99 -7.95
C CYS A 32 -2.22 6.31 -6.53
N VAL A 33 -3.34 5.70 -6.13
CA VAL A 33 -3.99 5.95 -4.84
C VAL A 33 -3.06 5.57 -3.68
N SER A 34 -2.49 4.35 -3.69
CA SER A 34 -1.60 3.89 -2.61
C SER A 34 -0.32 4.72 -2.51
N ASN A 35 0.32 5.06 -3.63
CA ASN A 35 1.51 5.91 -3.59
C ASN A 35 1.21 7.34 -3.11
N THR A 36 0.04 7.89 -3.48
CA THR A 36 -0.40 9.21 -2.98
C THR A 36 -0.65 9.17 -1.48
N LEU A 37 -1.37 8.17 -0.98
CA LEU A 37 -1.63 7.99 0.44
C LEU A 37 -0.33 7.77 1.22
N GLY A 38 0.60 6.96 0.70
CA GLY A 38 1.92 6.76 1.30
C GLY A 38 2.73 8.05 1.41
N GLY A 39 2.70 8.88 0.35
CA GLY A 39 3.34 10.20 0.36
C GLY A 39 2.72 11.14 1.41
N VAL A 40 1.40 11.22 1.46
CA VAL A 40 0.66 12.02 2.46
C VAL A 40 0.95 11.52 3.88
N LEU A 41 0.95 10.20 4.10
CA LEU A 41 1.28 9.61 5.39
C LEU A 41 2.67 9.99 5.87
N LEU A 42 3.67 9.94 4.98
CA LEU A 42 5.05 10.33 5.28
C LEU A 42 5.14 11.81 5.67
N ILE A 43 4.45 12.70 4.95
CA ILE A 43 4.43 14.14 5.26
C ILE A 43 3.77 14.35 6.63
N ILE A 44 2.60 13.78 6.88
CA ILE A 44 1.88 13.94 8.15
C ILE A 44 2.72 13.43 9.31
N ASP A 45 3.32 12.23 9.20
CA ASP A 45 4.13 11.66 10.28
C ASP A 45 5.39 12.51 10.53
N GLY A 46 6.02 13.01 9.46
CA GLY A 46 7.15 13.93 9.57
C GLY A 46 6.79 15.26 10.25
N VAL A 47 5.61 15.82 9.94
CA VAL A 47 5.09 17.05 10.59
C VAL A 47 4.75 16.78 12.06
N LEU A 48 4.10 15.68 12.37
CA LEU A 48 3.78 15.32 13.76
C LEU A 48 5.02 15.14 14.64
N GLU A 49 6.15 14.67 14.05
CA GLU A 49 7.42 14.54 14.77
C GLU A 49 8.02 15.88 15.23
N PHE A 50 7.57 17.04 14.74
CA PHE A 50 7.98 18.35 15.30
C PHE A 50 7.43 18.58 16.70
N ASN A 51 6.31 17.95 17.03
CA ASN A 51 5.64 18.02 18.33
C ASN A 51 5.77 16.70 19.11
N ASP A 52 6.81 15.89 18.84
CA ASP A 52 7.06 14.57 19.44
C ASP A 52 5.85 13.61 19.33
N LYS A 53 4.98 13.83 18.36
CA LYS A 53 3.84 12.98 18.03
C LYS A 53 4.16 12.12 16.81
N ARG A 54 3.38 11.06 16.63
CA ARG A 54 3.50 10.16 15.47
C ARG A 54 2.13 9.68 15.01
N VAL A 55 2.05 9.33 13.74
CA VAL A 55 0.89 8.61 13.22
C VAL A 55 0.80 7.24 13.90
N PRO A 56 -0.40 6.81 14.33
CA PRO A 56 -0.59 5.48 14.91
C PRO A 56 -0.08 4.38 14.00
N MET A 57 0.59 3.38 14.58
CA MET A 57 1.19 2.28 13.84
C MET A 57 0.17 1.50 12.99
N LEU A 58 -1.08 1.42 13.43
CA LEU A 58 -2.14 0.75 12.66
C LEU A 58 -2.37 1.43 11.31
N ILE A 59 -2.32 2.77 11.24
CA ILE A 59 -2.46 3.52 9.97
C ILE A 59 -1.28 3.21 9.04
N TRP A 60 -0.06 3.11 9.59
CA TRP A 60 1.11 2.68 8.84
C TRP A 60 0.96 1.26 8.29
N GLN A 61 0.39 0.35 9.07
CA GLN A 61 0.12 -1.03 8.63
C GLN A 61 -0.92 -1.09 7.52
N MET A 62 -1.99 -0.30 7.64
CA MET A 62 -3.04 -0.20 6.61
C MET A 62 -2.45 0.27 5.28
N GLU A 63 -1.67 1.34 5.31
CA GLU A 63 -1.07 1.92 4.12
C GLU A 63 0.02 1.02 3.53
N LEU A 64 0.92 0.50 4.38
CA LEU A 64 1.96 -0.43 3.92
C LEU A 64 1.34 -1.71 3.34
N GLY A 65 0.29 -2.25 3.96
CA GLY A 65 -0.47 -3.38 3.44
C GLY A 65 -1.02 -3.08 2.05
N PHE A 66 -1.67 -1.95 1.87
CA PHE A 66 -2.27 -1.54 0.61
C PHE A 66 -1.22 -1.40 -0.51
N ILE A 67 -0.16 -0.61 -0.30
CA ILE A 67 0.87 -0.40 -1.33
C ILE A 67 1.62 -1.70 -1.66
N MET A 68 1.89 -2.55 -0.65
CA MET A 68 2.54 -3.85 -0.87
C MET A 68 1.63 -4.85 -1.57
N THR A 69 0.32 -4.84 -1.30
CA THR A 69 -0.65 -5.68 -2.00
C THR A 69 -0.73 -5.29 -3.47
N VAL A 70 -0.81 -4.00 -3.79
CA VAL A 70 -0.77 -3.52 -5.18
C VAL A 70 0.53 -3.94 -5.86
N TYR A 71 1.67 -3.76 -5.20
CA TYR A 71 2.97 -4.19 -5.72
C TYR A 71 3.03 -5.70 -6.00
N LEU A 72 2.63 -6.54 -5.04
CA LEU A 72 2.64 -7.99 -5.18
C LEU A 72 1.64 -8.47 -6.24
N LEU A 73 0.47 -7.85 -6.33
CA LEU A 73 -0.52 -8.18 -7.34
C LEU A 73 0.04 -7.91 -8.75
N CYS A 74 0.66 -6.76 -8.95
CA CYS A 74 1.35 -6.44 -10.20
C CYS A 74 2.45 -7.47 -10.51
N ALA A 75 3.26 -7.85 -9.52
CA ALA A 75 4.31 -8.85 -9.68
C ALA A 75 3.77 -10.22 -10.09
N VAL A 76 2.69 -10.69 -9.45
CA VAL A 76 2.03 -11.97 -9.78
C VAL A 76 1.46 -11.92 -11.19
N LEU A 77 0.76 -10.86 -11.56
CA LEU A 77 0.14 -10.72 -12.88
C LEU A 77 1.16 -10.68 -14.02
N THR A 78 2.33 -10.11 -13.78
CA THR A 78 3.44 -10.11 -14.73
C THR A 78 4.27 -11.40 -14.70
N GLY A 79 3.88 -12.40 -13.86
CA GLY A 79 4.61 -13.64 -13.67
C GLY A 79 6.01 -13.44 -13.10
N PHE A 80 6.19 -12.39 -12.26
CA PHE A 80 7.48 -11.96 -11.70
C PHE A 80 8.54 -11.60 -12.75
N LYS A 81 8.14 -11.35 -13.99
CA LYS A 81 9.05 -10.88 -15.04
C LYS A 81 9.27 -9.39 -14.89
N ILE A 82 10.45 -9.01 -14.41
CA ILE A 82 10.82 -7.60 -14.17
C ILE A 82 10.58 -6.73 -15.42
N HIS A 83 10.87 -7.25 -16.61
CA HIS A 83 10.66 -6.51 -17.86
C HIS A 83 9.19 -6.32 -18.24
N ALA A 84 8.26 -7.01 -17.61
CA ALA A 84 6.83 -6.83 -17.82
C ALA A 84 6.23 -5.72 -16.92
N PHE A 85 6.97 -5.28 -15.89
CA PHE A 85 6.61 -4.08 -15.15
C PHE A 85 6.83 -2.87 -16.04
N ASN A 86 5.93 -1.91 -15.95
CA ASN A 86 6.20 -0.60 -16.54
C ASN A 86 7.21 0.13 -15.63
N PHE A 87 8.48 0.15 -16.05
CA PHE A 87 9.53 0.89 -15.37
C PHE A 87 9.92 2.19 -16.11
N ASN A 88 9.15 2.59 -17.13
CA ASN A 88 9.42 3.81 -17.84
C ASN A 88 9.10 5.03 -16.95
N GLY A 89 10.02 5.99 -16.93
CA GLY A 89 9.82 7.25 -16.22
C GLY A 89 9.47 7.04 -14.73
N GLY A 90 8.40 7.67 -14.28
CA GLY A 90 7.95 7.64 -12.89
C GLY A 90 7.45 6.29 -12.38
N PHE A 91 7.01 5.38 -13.27
CA PHE A 91 6.45 4.08 -12.85
C PHE A 91 7.45 3.19 -12.14
N MET A 92 8.76 3.34 -12.39
CA MET A 92 9.79 2.67 -11.60
C MET A 92 9.71 3.05 -10.12
N PHE A 93 9.43 4.31 -9.81
CA PHE A 93 9.25 4.76 -8.43
C PHE A 93 7.99 4.15 -7.83
N LEU A 94 6.87 4.20 -8.53
CA LEU A 94 5.58 3.73 -8.02
C LEU A 94 5.55 2.22 -7.78
N HIS A 95 6.16 1.43 -8.67
CA HIS A 95 6.10 -0.02 -8.63
C HIS A 95 7.23 -0.67 -7.84
N SER A 96 8.29 0.06 -7.45
CA SER A 96 9.43 -0.55 -6.77
C SER A 96 10.01 0.31 -5.67
N ILE A 97 10.43 1.53 -5.98
CA ILE A 97 11.21 2.36 -5.05
C ILE A 97 10.34 2.80 -3.87
N ASN A 98 9.16 3.35 -4.13
CA ASN A 98 8.26 3.86 -3.09
C ASN A 98 7.79 2.76 -2.11
N PRO A 99 7.29 1.57 -2.58
CA PRO A 99 6.95 0.47 -1.67
C PRO A 99 8.12 0.05 -0.78
N LEU A 100 9.33 -0.06 -1.34
CA LEU A 100 10.53 -0.45 -0.58
C LEU A 100 10.98 0.62 0.43
N ILE A 101 10.86 1.90 0.07
CA ILE A 101 11.12 3.01 1.01
C ILE A 101 10.13 2.95 2.18
N LEU A 102 8.82 2.81 1.89
CA LEU A 102 7.80 2.75 2.93
C LEU A 102 8.01 1.55 3.86
N LEU A 103 8.32 0.38 3.29
CA LEU A 103 8.67 -0.82 4.04
C LEU A 103 9.91 -0.58 4.93
N SER A 104 10.96 0.04 4.38
CA SER A 104 12.19 0.33 5.13
C SER A 104 11.93 1.27 6.30
N ILE A 105 11.17 2.34 6.09
CA ILE A 105 10.78 3.26 7.16
C ILE A 105 10.00 2.51 8.24
N PHE A 106 9.02 1.69 7.85
CA PHE A 106 8.26 0.88 8.80
C PHE A 106 9.14 -0.05 9.61
N LEU A 107 10.07 -0.76 8.96
CA LEU A 107 10.95 -1.73 9.65
C LEU A 107 11.94 -1.07 10.61
N PHE A 108 12.50 0.09 10.25
CA PHE A 108 13.66 0.63 10.97
C PHE A 108 13.35 1.84 11.84
N THR A 109 12.21 2.53 11.66
CA THR A 109 11.93 3.77 12.41
C THR A 109 10.85 3.63 13.48
N PHE A 110 9.99 2.61 13.40
CA PHE A 110 8.95 2.37 14.39
C PHE A 110 9.44 1.40 15.46
N LYS A 111 8.96 1.59 16.68
CA LYS A 111 9.05 0.57 17.74
C LYS A 111 7.76 -0.23 17.73
N LEU A 112 7.87 -1.54 17.70
CA LEU A 112 6.72 -2.41 17.77
C LEU A 112 6.31 -2.58 19.25
N ASP A 113 5.23 -1.93 19.64
CA ASP A 113 4.62 -2.11 20.96
C ASP A 113 3.49 -3.16 20.89
N ILE A 114 3.86 -4.37 20.47
CA ILE A 114 2.94 -5.51 20.41
C ILE A 114 3.59 -6.70 21.12
N SER A 115 3.07 -7.02 22.30
CA SER A 115 3.63 -8.06 23.15
C SER A 115 3.08 -9.45 22.83
N ASN A 116 1.83 -9.58 22.39
CA ASN A 116 1.16 -10.88 22.26
C ASN A 116 0.67 -11.19 20.83
N GLY A 117 0.49 -12.49 20.54
CA GLY A 117 0.06 -12.98 19.24
C GLY A 117 -1.39 -12.61 18.89
N LYS A 118 -2.26 -12.44 19.90
CA LYS A 118 -3.67 -12.06 19.68
C LYS A 118 -3.77 -10.64 19.13
N GLU A 119 -2.95 -9.73 19.63
CA GLU A 119 -2.91 -8.35 19.14
C GLU A 119 -2.34 -8.28 17.71
N ILE A 120 -1.33 -9.08 17.39
CA ILE A 120 -0.83 -9.19 16.01
C ILE A 120 -1.96 -9.62 15.09
N LEU A 121 -2.67 -10.68 15.45
CA LEU A 121 -3.77 -11.20 14.65
C LEU A 121 -4.87 -10.15 14.47
N ARG A 122 -5.31 -9.52 15.58
CA ARG A 122 -6.35 -8.48 15.55
C ARG A 122 -5.98 -7.35 14.59
N ARG A 123 -4.76 -6.83 14.65
CA ARG A 123 -4.30 -5.76 13.76
C ARG A 123 -4.22 -6.22 12.31
N SER A 124 -3.80 -7.45 12.05
CA SER A 124 -3.77 -8.00 10.69
C SER A 124 -5.17 -8.09 10.07
N PHE A 125 -6.21 -8.38 10.85
CA PHE A 125 -7.60 -8.36 10.38
C PHE A 125 -8.16 -6.96 10.13
N ILE A 126 -7.64 -5.93 10.82
CA ILE A 126 -8.10 -4.54 10.64
C ILE A 126 -7.36 -3.86 9.50
N ALA A 127 -6.08 -4.19 9.30
CA ALA A 127 -5.24 -3.53 8.32
C ALA A 127 -5.79 -3.51 6.87
N PRO A 128 -6.52 -4.54 6.38
CA PRO A 128 -7.07 -4.53 5.02
C PRO A 128 -8.14 -3.47 4.72
N VAL A 129 -8.50 -2.62 5.68
CA VAL A 129 -9.60 -1.64 5.50
C VAL A 129 -9.38 -0.72 4.30
N LEU A 130 -8.14 -0.30 4.01
CA LEU A 130 -7.87 0.60 2.89
C LEU A 130 -8.06 -0.08 1.54
N ILE A 131 -7.55 -1.29 1.37
CA ILE A 131 -7.77 -2.03 0.12
C ILE A 131 -9.24 -2.39 -0.05
N MET A 132 -9.94 -2.73 1.02
CA MET A 132 -11.38 -3.00 0.96
C MET A 132 -12.17 -1.76 0.56
N ALA A 133 -11.80 -0.58 1.08
CA ALA A 133 -12.39 0.69 0.65
C ALA A 133 -12.12 0.98 -0.84
N TYR A 134 -10.90 0.70 -1.31
CA TYR A 134 -10.55 0.83 -2.71
C TYR A 134 -11.33 -0.16 -3.61
N LEU A 135 -11.44 -1.43 -3.23
CA LEU A 135 -12.20 -2.42 -3.98
C LEU A 135 -13.70 -2.09 -4.01
N LEU A 136 -14.23 -1.54 -2.92
CA LEU A 136 -15.61 -1.04 -2.89
C LEU A 136 -15.79 0.14 -3.86
N PHE A 137 -14.84 1.07 -3.88
CA PHE A 137 -14.83 2.17 -4.85
C PHE A 137 -14.80 1.63 -6.28
N ASP A 138 -13.94 0.66 -6.60
CA ASP A 138 -13.85 0.06 -7.94
C ASP A 138 -15.15 -0.66 -8.33
N LEU A 139 -15.79 -1.35 -7.39
CA LEU A 139 -17.11 -1.97 -7.61
C LEU A 139 -18.20 -0.92 -7.89
N ILE A 140 -18.24 0.17 -7.12
CA ILE A 140 -19.21 1.28 -7.36
C ILE A 140 -18.94 1.93 -8.72
N ARG A 141 -17.68 2.17 -9.06
CA ARG A 141 -17.28 2.70 -10.36
C ARG A 141 -17.75 1.80 -11.48
N HIS A 142 -17.54 0.49 -11.37
CA HIS A 142 -18.03 -0.48 -12.36
C HIS A 142 -19.54 -0.42 -12.55
N GLN A 143 -20.33 -0.24 -11.48
CA GLN A 143 -21.79 -0.10 -11.60
C GLN A 143 -22.20 1.17 -12.38
N ILE A 144 -21.37 2.21 -12.36
CA ILE A 144 -21.64 3.50 -13.03
C ILE A 144 -21.11 3.51 -14.46
N THR A 145 -19.89 2.98 -14.68
CA THR A 145 -19.17 3.10 -15.96
C THR A 145 -19.19 1.82 -16.79
N GLY A 146 -19.52 0.68 -16.20
CA GLY A 146 -19.42 -0.63 -16.82
C GLY A 146 -17.98 -1.20 -16.83
N GLU A 147 -17.00 -0.53 -16.22
CA GLU A 147 -15.60 -0.91 -16.30
C GLU A 147 -14.93 -0.98 -14.92
N PHE A 148 -14.19 -2.07 -14.66
CA PHE A 148 -13.25 -2.16 -13.56
C PHE A 148 -11.93 -1.43 -13.89
N VAL A 149 -11.28 -0.86 -12.88
CA VAL A 149 -10.06 -0.06 -13.06
C VAL A 149 -8.93 -0.87 -13.72
N TYR A 150 -8.66 -2.06 -13.25
CA TYR A 150 -7.53 -2.85 -13.75
C TYR A 150 -7.88 -3.94 -14.76
N GLY A 151 -9.15 -4.17 -15.06
CA GLY A 151 -9.55 -5.27 -15.92
C GLY A 151 -9.17 -6.68 -15.38
N LEU A 152 -8.82 -6.78 -14.10
CA LEU A 152 -8.55 -8.06 -13.43
C LEU A 152 -9.80 -8.93 -13.33
N ILE A 153 -10.92 -8.29 -13.24
CA ILE A 153 -12.24 -8.89 -13.30
C ILE A 153 -12.81 -8.47 -14.65
N PRO A 154 -13.23 -9.41 -15.52
CA PRO A 154 -13.86 -9.05 -16.78
C PRO A 154 -15.09 -8.15 -16.54
N ASN A 155 -15.27 -7.12 -17.36
CA ASN A 155 -16.34 -6.13 -17.19
C ASN A 155 -17.77 -6.73 -17.23
N ASN A 156 -17.94 -7.88 -17.88
CA ASN A 156 -19.20 -8.61 -17.93
C ASN A 156 -19.39 -9.61 -16.78
N SER A 157 -18.48 -9.61 -15.78
CA SER A 157 -18.58 -10.52 -14.66
C SER A 157 -19.74 -10.17 -13.73
N SER A 158 -20.31 -11.19 -13.11
CA SER A 158 -21.32 -10.98 -12.07
C SER A 158 -20.68 -10.33 -10.82
N ILE A 159 -21.51 -9.62 -10.07
CA ILE A 159 -21.11 -9.05 -8.76
C ILE A 159 -20.56 -10.11 -7.81
N PHE A 160 -21.02 -11.36 -7.93
CA PHE A 160 -20.56 -12.48 -7.13
C PHE A 160 -19.07 -12.79 -7.35
N ILE A 161 -18.59 -12.71 -8.61
CA ILE A 161 -17.16 -12.87 -8.94
C ILE A 161 -16.34 -11.74 -8.31
N ALA A 162 -16.82 -10.50 -8.37
CA ALA A 162 -16.17 -9.37 -7.74
C ALA A 162 -16.06 -9.53 -6.21
N LEU A 163 -17.11 -10.05 -5.57
CA LEU A 163 -17.11 -10.33 -4.14
C LEU A 163 -16.12 -11.45 -3.76
N ILE A 164 -16.02 -12.53 -4.57
CA ILE A 164 -15.03 -13.58 -4.36
C ILE A 164 -13.62 -13.02 -4.49
N PHE A 165 -13.36 -12.19 -5.51
CA PHE A 165 -12.07 -11.52 -5.69
C PHE A 165 -11.75 -10.62 -4.49
N GLY A 166 -12.70 -9.83 -4.02
CA GLY A 166 -12.56 -8.99 -2.83
C GLY A 166 -12.25 -9.80 -1.57
N ALA A 167 -12.93 -10.92 -1.36
CA ALA A 167 -12.65 -11.81 -0.24
C ALA A 167 -11.23 -12.41 -0.32
N GLY A 168 -10.79 -12.80 -1.51
CA GLY A 168 -9.42 -13.27 -1.75
C GLY A 168 -8.38 -12.20 -1.45
N ALA A 169 -8.60 -10.97 -1.92
CA ALA A 169 -7.73 -9.83 -1.65
C ALA A 169 -7.66 -9.52 -0.15
N TYR A 170 -8.80 -9.53 0.56
CA TYR A 170 -8.84 -9.36 2.01
C TYR A 170 -8.00 -10.41 2.74
N ILE A 171 -8.19 -11.69 2.44
CA ILE A 171 -7.43 -12.78 3.07
C ILE A 171 -5.94 -12.64 2.75
N GLY A 172 -5.59 -12.36 1.50
CA GLY A 172 -4.21 -12.15 1.09
C GLY A 172 -3.53 -11.02 1.88
N GLU A 173 -4.23 -9.91 2.07
CA GLU A 173 -3.69 -8.79 2.83
C GLU A 173 -3.62 -9.05 4.34
N VAL A 174 -4.55 -9.82 4.91
CA VAL A 174 -4.44 -10.29 6.31
C VAL A 174 -3.14 -11.09 6.51
N VAL A 175 -2.86 -12.02 5.60
CA VAL A 175 -1.62 -12.83 5.64
C VAL A 175 -0.39 -11.95 5.47
N LEU A 176 -0.42 -11.03 4.51
CA LEU A 176 0.68 -10.08 4.27
C LEU A 176 0.95 -9.22 5.52
N ASN A 177 -0.07 -8.61 6.09
CA ASN A 177 0.07 -7.78 7.29
C ASN A 177 0.58 -8.57 8.50
N TYR A 178 0.11 -9.81 8.67
CA TYR A 178 0.66 -10.70 9.69
C TYR A 178 2.17 -10.93 9.47
N GLY A 179 2.58 -11.20 8.24
CA GLY A 179 3.98 -11.37 7.86
C GLY A 179 4.82 -10.10 8.11
N LEU A 180 4.30 -8.93 7.74
CA LEU A 180 4.98 -7.64 7.93
C LEU A 180 5.21 -7.34 9.42
N ILE A 181 4.24 -7.60 10.29
CA ILE A 181 4.40 -7.44 11.74
C ILE A 181 5.46 -8.41 12.29
N ARG A 182 5.45 -9.66 11.82
CA ARG A 182 6.45 -10.65 12.23
C ARG A 182 7.86 -10.27 11.76
N LEU A 183 7.98 -9.79 10.53
CA LEU A 183 9.24 -9.27 9.98
C LEU A 183 9.75 -8.08 10.80
N LYS A 184 8.87 -7.13 11.14
CA LYS A 184 9.20 -5.99 12.01
C LYS A 184 9.68 -6.46 13.38
N LYS A 185 9.00 -7.42 14.00
CA LYS A 185 9.40 -7.98 15.28
C LYS A 185 10.79 -8.65 15.22
N PHE A 186 11.07 -9.35 14.12
CA PHE A 186 12.40 -9.92 13.87
C PHE A 186 13.46 -8.83 13.71
N ALA A 187 13.19 -7.78 12.92
CA ALA A 187 14.10 -6.65 12.76
C ALA A 187 14.42 -5.98 14.09
N ASP A 188 13.42 -5.71 14.93
CA ASP A 188 13.61 -5.10 16.26
C ASP A 188 14.49 -5.94 17.20
N THR A 189 14.44 -7.27 17.08
CA THR A 189 15.30 -8.15 17.92
C THR A 189 16.76 -8.17 17.45
N LYS A 190 17.04 -7.89 16.18
CA LYS A 190 18.38 -7.88 15.63
C LYS A 190 19.08 -6.52 15.80
N ILE A 191 18.33 -5.42 15.75
CA ILE A 191 18.87 -4.06 15.89
C ILE A 191 19.24 -3.72 17.35
N LYS A 192 18.60 -4.41 18.32
CA LYS A 192 18.88 -4.22 19.76
C LYS A 192 20.14 -4.95 20.25
N LYS A 193 20.84 -5.68 19.40
CA LYS A 193 22.15 -6.30 19.68
C LYS A 193 23.27 -5.45 19.08
#